data_85451127b68f18a3f20c611a56e132d6
#
_entry.id   85451127b68f18a3f20c611a56e132d6
#
_cell.length_a   1.000
_cell.length_b   1.000
_cell.length_c   1.000
_cell.angle_alpha   90.00
_cell.angle_beta   90.00
_cell.angle_gamma   90.00
#
_symmetry.space_group_name_H-M   'P 1'
#
loop_
_entity.id
_entity.type
_entity.pdbx_description
1 polymer ?
#
loop_
_entity_poly.entity_id
_entity_poly.type
_entity_poly.pdbx_seq_one_letter_code
_entity_poly.pdbx_strand_id
1 'polypeptide(L)'
;TAGQLKAGAEETIYRALAIRHMELPVGEFITDALEKNVPDSARTLLESNVKDEVKHDLALTYITNAIGVDEKAEAEAFRLRDAWEAHPDHTILKALVAERAIFFVILPFFRFCGDSGIRTVSADISRDEQIHVACNSLVCSAMGLRPSNSLDKLRKATINWIFQPLGINTTDKYLDKNFWLDSSDRLMYEGKAPQLSDTRSARMPAFFEHSNV
;
A
#
# COMPACT_ATOMS: atom_id res chain seq x y z
N THR A 1 -22.60 -10.44 -12.12
CA THR A 1 -21.57 -11.41 -11.74
C THR A 1 -20.60 -10.71 -10.82
N ALA A 2 -20.52 -11.15 -9.56
CA ALA A 2 -19.47 -10.76 -8.67
C ALA A 2 -18.15 -10.92 -9.43
N GLY A 3 -17.32 -9.87 -9.44
CA GLY A 3 -16.12 -9.86 -10.23
C GLY A 3 -15.21 -11.02 -9.86
N GLN A 4 -14.68 -11.68 -10.83
CA GLN A 4 -13.65 -12.68 -10.60
C GLN A 4 -12.31 -11.98 -10.43
N LEU A 5 -11.49 -12.50 -9.52
CA LEU A 5 -10.09 -12.13 -9.44
C LEU A 5 -9.42 -12.49 -10.77
N LYS A 6 -8.39 -11.73 -11.14
CA LYS A 6 -7.63 -12.05 -12.34
C LYS A 6 -6.95 -13.41 -12.19
N ALA A 7 -7.16 -14.30 -13.15
CA ALA A 7 -6.56 -15.63 -13.14
C ALA A 7 -5.02 -15.55 -13.04
N GLY A 8 -4.44 -16.28 -12.11
CA GLY A 8 -3.01 -16.27 -11.80
C GLY A 8 -2.56 -15.18 -10.83
N ALA A 9 -3.48 -14.36 -10.32
CA ALA A 9 -3.18 -13.33 -9.31
C ALA A 9 -3.72 -13.67 -7.92
N GLU A 10 -4.47 -14.75 -7.77
CA GLU A 10 -5.26 -15.05 -6.57
C GLU A 10 -4.40 -15.10 -5.31
N GLU A 11 -3.32 -15.88 -5.31
CA GLU A 11 -2.42 -15.99 -4.16
C GLU A 11 -1.78 -14.63 -3.83
N THR A 12 -1.39 -13.88 -4.83
CA THR A 12 -0.81 -12.55 -4.64
C THR A 12 -1.83 -11.57 -4.05
N ILE A 13 -3.11 -11.66 -4.44
CA ILE A 13 -4.18 -10.85 -3.86
C ILE A 13 -4.34 -11.15 -2.37
N TYR A 14 -4.34 -12.42 -1.96
CA TYR A 14 -4.42 -12.78 -0.54
C TYR A 14 -3.21 -12.25 0.24
N ARG A 15 -1.99 -12.36 -0.31
CA ARG A 15 -0.80 -11.80 0.34
C ARG A 15 -0.86 -10.27 0.44
N ALA A 16 -1.29 -9.61 -0.62
CA ALA A 16 -1.44 -8.15 -0.64
C ALA A 16 -2.53 -7.67 0.34
N LEU A 17 -3.66 -8.39 0.44
CA LEU A 17 -4.71 -8.09 1.42
C LEU A 17 -4.26 -8.35 2.86
N ALA A 18 -3.39 -9.33 3.10
CA ALA A 18 -2.84 -9.57 4.42
C ALA A 18 -1.96 -8.40 4.92
N ILE A 19 -1.41 -7.57 4.01
CA ILE A 19 -0.67 -6.35 4.38
C ILE A 19 -1.57 -5.28 5.02
N ARG A 20 -2.91 -5.41 4.99
CA ARG A 20 -3.81 -4.54 5.77
C ARG A 20 -3.42 -4.47 7.25
N HIS A 21 -2.77 -5.51 7.79
CA HIS A 21 -2.24 -5.50 9.14
C HIS A 21 -1.15 -4.43 9.38
N MET A 22 -0.73 -3.72 8.34
CA MET A 22 0.18 -2.57 8.43
C MET A 22 -0.56 -1.21 8.51
N GLU A 23 -1.87 -1.15 8.20
CA GLU A 23 -2.64 0.12 8.22
C GLU A 23 -2.64 0.74 9.63
N LEU A 24 -3.08 -0.01 10.64
CA LEU A 24 -3.07 0.48 12.02
C LEU A 24 -1.66 0.80 12.54
N PRO A 25 -0.62 -0.04 12.37
CA PRO A 25 0.76 0.31 12.68
C PRO A 25 1.27 1.57 11.98
N VAL A 26 0.88 1.85 10.74
CA VAL A 26 1.23 3.10 10.06
C VAL A 26 0.60 4.29 10.79
N GLY A 27 -0.68 4.19 11.16
CA GLY A 27 -1.34 5.18 12.01
C GLY A 27 -0.65 5.39 13.36
N GLU A 28 -0.17 4.31 14.00
CA GLU A 28 0.60 4.38 15.24
C GLU A 28 1.97 5.04 15.04
N PHE A 29 2.65 4.77 13.93
CA PHE A 29 3.91 5.46 13.59
C PHE A 29 3.71 6.96 13.43
N ILE A 30 2.61 7.40 12.81
CA ILE A 30 2.27 8.81 12.65
C ILE A 30 1.92 9.42 14.01
N THR A 31 1.15 8.71 14.85
CA THR A 31 0.80 9.15 16.20
C THR A 31 2.05 9.34 17.06
N ASP A 32 2.98 8.37 17.05
CA ASP A 32 4.26 8.50 17.76
C ASP A 32 5.10 9.67 17.22
N ALA A 33 5.06 9.93 15.93
CA ALA A 33 5.73 11.09 15.35
C ALA A 33 5.11 12.41 15.79
N LEU A 34 3.78 12.49 15.96
CA LEU A 34 3.06 13.66 16.47
C LEU A 34 3.44 14.01 17.91
N GLU A 35 3.82 13.02 18.71
CA GLU A 35 4.36 13.23 20.07
C GLU A 35 5.80 13.78 20.08
N LYS A 36 6.49 13.71 18.95
CA LYS A 36 7.84 14.20 18.73
C LYS A 36 7.82 15.58 18.04
N ASN A 37 8.97 16.06 17.61
CA ASN A 37 9.12 17.39 17.02
C ASN A 37 8.78 17.40 15.51
N VAL A 38 7.51 17.15 15.16
CA VAL A 38 7.04 17.40 13.79
C VAL A 38 6.68 18.88 13.61
N PRO A 39 6.78 19.43 12.38
CA PRO A 39 6.36 20.80 12.11
C PRO A 39 4.89 21.03 12.46
N ASP A 40 4.58 22.11 13.19
CA ASP A 40 3.20 22.41 13.61
C ASP A 40 2.24 22.56 12.43
N SER A 41 2.73 23.07 11.28
CA SER A 41 1.94 23.18 10.06
C SER A 41 1.49 21.85 9.46
N ALA A 42 2.13 20.74 9.84
CA ALA A 42 1.76 19.40 9.37
C ALA A 42 0.78 18.67 10.29
N ARG A 43 0.62 19.09 11.54
CA ARG A 43 -0.11 18.35 12.57
C ARG A 43 -1.52 17.97 12.15
N THR A 44 -2.31 18.93 11.68
CA THR A 44 -3.71 18.67 11.27
C THR A 44 -3.83 17.63 10.16
N LEU A 45 -2.90 17.64 9.20
CA LEU A 45 -2.87 16.64 8.12
C LEU A 45 -2.45 15.27 8.64
N LEU A 46 -1.44 15.20 9.50
CA LEU A 46 -1.00 13.95 10.13
C LEU A 46 -2.11 13.34 11.02
N GLU A 47 -2.83 14.16 11.78
CA GLU A 47 -3.99 13.70 12.56
C GLU A 47 -5.14 13.19 11.67
N SER A 48 -5.29 13.74 10.46
CA SER A 48 -6.24 13.22 9.48
C SER A 48 -5.79 11.86 8.94
N ASN A 49 -4.49 11.72 8.60
CA ASN A 49 -3.94 10.45 8.15
C ASN A 49 -4.25 9.32 9.15
N VAL A 50 -3.97 9.52 10.44
CA VAL A 50 -4.26 8.52 11.48
C VAL A 50 -5.71 8.04 11.44
N LYS A 51 -6.66 8.95 11.17
CA LYS A 51 -8.09 8.58 11.07
C LYS A 51 -8.40 7.82 9.80
N ASP A 52 -7.68 8.10 8.72
CA ASP A 52 -7.87 7.43 7.45
C ASP A 52 -7.33 6.00 7.49
N GLU A 53 -6.19 5.74 8.17
CA GLU A 53 -5.66 4.38 8.39
C GLU A 53 -6.68 3.43 9.06
N VAL A 54 -7.45 3.95 10.02
CA VAL A 54 -8.54 3.17 10.65
C VAL A 54 -9.64 2.81 9.65
N LYS A 55 -9.97 3.71 8.72
CA LYS A 55 -10.96 3.45 7.66
C LYS A 55 -10.42 2.47 6.62
N HIS A 56 -9.14 2.59 6.27
CA HIS A 56 -8.46 1.70 5.33
C HIS A 56 -8.43 0.28 5.86
N ASP A 57 -8.00 0.07 7.12
CA ASP A 57 -8.03 -1.23 7.78
C ASP A 57 -9.44 -1.84 7.77
N LEU A 58 -10.45 -1.05 8.15
CA LEU A 58 -11.84 -1.50 8.16
C LEU A 58 -12.31 -1.90 6.75
N ALA A 59 -12.01 -1.08 5.72
CA ALA A 59 -12.41 -1.34 4.35
C ALA A 59 -11.77 -2.61 3.79
N LEU A 60 -10.47 -2.81 4.02
CA LEU A 60 -9.75 -4.02 3.62
C LEU A 60 -10.21 -5.25 4.42
N THR A 61 -10.57 -5.08 5.69
CA THR A 61 -11.16 -6.15 6.52
C THR A 61 -12.52 -6.58 5.98
N TYR A 62 -13.37 -5.67 5.50
CA TYR A 62 -14.63 -6.04 4.84
C TYR A 62 -14.39 -6.87 3.56
N ILE A 63 -13.35 -6.56 2.80
CA ILE A 63 -12.96 -7.35 1.63
C ILE A 63 -12.58 -8.76 2.06
N THR A 64 -11.68 -8.90 3.04
CA THR A 64 -11.23 -10.23 3.50
C THR A 64 -12.36 -11.05 4.10
N ASN A 65 -13.34 -10.42 4.77
CA ASN A 65 -14.53 -11.11 5.24
C ASN A 65 -15.42 -11.64 4.10
N ALA A 66 -15.40 -10.97 2.94
CA ALA A 66 -16.21 -11.37 1.80
C ALA A 66 -15.56 -12.46 0.95
N ILE A 67 -14.23 -12.43 0.76
CA ILE A 67 -13.51 -13.35 -0.13
C ILE A 67 -12.73 -14.45 0.61
N GLY A 68 -12.59 -14.31 1.93
CA GLY A 68 -11.75 -15.18 2.77
C GLY A 68 -10.32 -14.68 2.91
N VAL A 69 -9.53 -15.40 3.67
CA VAL A 69 -8.11 -15.15 3.94
C VAL A 69 -7.29 -16.40 3.69
N ASP A 70 -6.00 -16.24 3.41
CA ASP A 70 -5.00 -17.31 3.45
C ASP A 70 -4.28 -17.25 4.79
N GLU A 71 -4.44 -18.26 5.64
CA GLU A 71 -3.88 -18.30 6.99
C GLU A 71 -2.34 -18.18 7.00
N LYS A 72 -1.66 -18.71 5.96
CA LYS A 72 -0.20 -18.61 5.85
C LYS A 72 0.22 -17.19 5.48
N ALA A 73 -0.55 -16.54 4.60
CA ALA A 73 -0.34 -15.15 4.26
C ALA A 73 -0.56 -14.24 5.47
N GLU A 74 -1.60 -14.48 6.25
CA GLU A 74 -1.88 -13.74 7.49
C GLU A 74 -0.71 -13.88 8.49
N ALA A 75 -0.26 -15.11 8.75
CA ALA A 75 0.84 -15.36 9.67
C ALA A 75 2.15 -14.66 9.26
N GLU A 76 2.46 -14.66 7.96
CA GLU A 76 3.66 -13.98 7.46
C GLU A 76 3.50 -12.45 7.49
N ALA A 77 2.30 -11.93 7.20
CA ALA A 77 2.01 -10.50 7.31
C ALA A 77 2.19 -10.00 8.75
N PHE A 78 1.75 -10.75 9.76
CA PHE A 78 2.02 -10.42 11.16
C PHE A 78 3.52 -10.40 11.47
N ARG A 79 4.28 -11.36 10.95
CA ARG A 79 5.74 -11.40 11.13
C ARG A 79 6.44 -10.20 10.48
N LEU A 80 5.97 -9.79 9.31
CA LEU A 80 6.45 -8.58 8.64
C LEU A 80 6.09 -7.33 9.43
N ARG A 81 4.84 -7.21 9.89
CA ARG A 81 4.39 -6.12 10.75
C ARG A 81 5.30 -5.96 11.97
N ASP A 82 5.54 -7.05 12.72
CA ASP A 82 6.38 -7.03 13.90
C ASP A 82 7.81 -6.55 13.57
N ALA A 83 8.34 -6.92 12.39
CA ALA A 83 9.64 -6.43 11.92
C ALA A 83 9.63 -4.93 11.59
N TRP A 84 8.53 -4.39 11.03
CA TRP A 84 8.34 -2.97 10.79
C TRP A 84 8.20 -2.18 12.09
N GLU A 85 7.42 -2.67 13.04
CA GLU A 85 7.27 -2.06 14.36
C GLU A 85 8.61 -1.97 15.10
N ALA A 86 9.36 -3.06 15.13
CA ALA A 86 10.66 -3.15 15.80
C ALA A 86 11.79 -2.38 15.09
N HIS A 87 11.58 -1.90 13.85
CA HIS A 87 12.64 -1.23 13.10
C HIS A 87 13.04 0.11 13.74
N PRO A 88 14.35 0.41 13.90
CA PRO A 88 14.82 1.57 14.68
C PRO A 88 14.70 2.93 13.97
N ASP A 89 14.41 2.98 12.65
CA ASP A 89 14.25 4.25 11.94
C ASP A 89 13.07 5.05 12.54
N HIS A 90 13.14 6.36 12.34
CA HIS A 90 12.11 7.29 12.82
C HIS A 90 10.72 6.90 12.30
N THR A 91 9.71 6.95 13.16
CA THR A 91 8.37 6.41 12.89
C THR A 91 7.70 7.07 11.68
N ILE A 92 7.79 8.41 11.51
CA ILE A 92 7.25 9.08 10.31
C ILE A 92 7.95 8.61 9.01
N LEU A 93 9.20 8.21 9.10
CA LEU A 93 9.93 7.67 7.96
C LEU A 93 9.48 6.24 7.63
N LYS A 94 9.16 5.43 8.64
CA LYS A 94 8.57 4.10 8.45
C LYS A 94 7.21 4.22 7.76
N ALA A 95 6.34 5.14 8.23
CA ALA A 95 5.06 5.44 7.60
C ALA A 95 5.24 5.84 6.13
N LEU A 96 6.09 6.83 5.85
CA LEU A 96 6.36 7.25 4.47
C LEU A 96 6.81 6.12 3.56
N VAL A 97 7.71 5.25 4.02
CA VAL A 97 8.23 4.16 3.18
C VAL A 97 7.15 3.09 2.94
N ALA A 98 6.34 2.77 3.95
CA ALA A 98 5.22 1.85 3.83
C ALA A 98 4.18 2.36 2.82
N GLU A 99 3.70 3.58 2.99
CA GLU A 99 2.70 4.19 2.10
C GLU A 99 3.24 4.34 0.67
N ARG A 100 4.42 4.96 0.53
CA ARG A 100 4.99 5.31 -0.77
C ARG A 100 5.40 4.11 -1.62
N ALA A 101 6.03 3.10 -1.00
CA ALA A 101 6.71 2.04 -1.74
C ALA A 101 6.12 0.64 -1.51
N ILE A 102 5.07 0.51 -0.69
CA ILE A 102 4.28 -0.70 -0.51
C ILE A 102 2.84 -0.44 -0.91
N PHE A 103 2.09 0.43 -0.22
CA PHE A 103 0.68 0.66 -0.53
C PHE A 103 0.47 1.25 -1.94
N PHE A 104 1.29 2.21 -2.37
CA PHE A 104 1.26 2.71 -3.76
C PHE A 104 1.66 1.70 -4.84
N VAL A 105 2.03 0.48 -4.46
CA VAL A 105 2.25 -0.65 -5.38
C VAL A 105 1.09 -1.64 -5.31
N ILE A 106 0.63 -2.00 -4.10
CA ILE A 106 -0.46 -2.97 -3.95
C ILE A 106 -1.81 -2.41 -4.36
N LEU A 107 -2.08 -1.13 -4.15
CA LEU A 107 -3.34 -0.51 -4.57
C LEU A 107 -3.51 -0.53 -6.10
N PRO A 108 -2.53 -0.13 -6.94
CA PRO A 108 -2.58 -0.38 -8.36
C PRO A 108 -2.72 -1.86 -8.74
N PHE A 109 -2.06 -2.77 -8.03
CA PHE A 109 -2.22 -4.20 -8.26
C PHE A 109 -3.68 -4.64 -8.06
N PHE A 110 -4.32 -4.20 -6.99
CA PHE A 110 -5.73 -4.46 -6.74
C PHE A 110 -6.64 -3.91 -7.84
N ARG A 111 -6.33 -2.75 -8.42
CA ARG A 111 -7.09 -2.18 -9.54
C ARG A 111 -7.04 -3.03 -10.79
N PHE A 112 -5.91 -3.71 -11.07
CA PHE A 112 -5.76 -4.56 -12.24
C PHE A 112 -6.22 -5.98 -12.03
N CYS A 113 -6.00 -6.52 -10.85
CA CYS A 113 -6.13 -7.94 -10.58
C CYS A 113 -7.30 -8.28 -9.67
N GLY A 114 -7.83 -7.31 -8.92
CA GLY A 114 -8.97 -7.49 -8.02
C GLY A 114 -10.31 -7.57 -8.75
N ASP A 115 -11.31 -8.03 -8.03
CA ASP A 115 -12.71 -7.92 -8.43
C ASP A 115 -13.22 -6.46 -8.32
N SER A 116 -14.50 -6.23 -8.61
CA SER A 116 -15.09 -4.89 -8.58
C SER A 116 -15.04 -4.23 -7.20
N GLY A 117 -15.21 -5.03 -6.12
CA GLY A 117 -15.15 -4.52 -4.74
C GLY A 117 -13.74 -4.07 -4.37
N ILE A 118 -12.76 -4.93 -4.61
CA ILE A 118 -11.34 -4.64 -4.37
C ILE A 118 -10.89 -3.41 -5.17
N ARG A 119 -11.27 -3.33 -6.45
CA ARG A 119 -10.94 -2.17 -7.32
C ARG A 119 -11.50 -0.86 -6.79
N THR A 120 -12.75 -0.86 -6.32
CA THR A 120 -13.41 0.34 -5.80
C THR A 120 -12.72 0.81 -4.53
N VAL A 121 -12.54 -0.08 -3.55
CA VAL A 121 -11.87 0.24 -2.28
C VAL A 121 -10.45 0.73 -2.53
N SER A 122 -9.68 0.05 -3.39
CA SER A 122 -8.31 0.49 -3.69
C SER A 122 -8.25 1.85 -4.39
N ALA A 123 -9.27 2.21 -5.18
CA ALA A 123 -9.35 3.52 -5.80
C ALA A 123 -9.59 4.64 -4.78
N ASP A 124 -10.41 4.36 -3.77
CA ASP A 124 -10.72 5.33 -2.71
C ASP A 124 -9.53 5.50 -1.78
N ILE A 125 -8.96 4.42 -1.26
CA ILE A 125 -7.71 4.46 -0.45
C ILE A 125 -6.60 5.22 -1.19
N SER A 126 -6.41 4.97 -2.48
CA SER A 126 -5.36 5.65 -3.25
C SER A 126 -5.48 7.17 -3.32
N ARG A 127 -6.66 7.75 -3.09
CA ARG A 127 -6.83 9.20 -3.03
C ARG A 127 -6.27 9.77 -1.74
N ASP A 128 -6.57 9.10 -0.63
CA ASP A 128 -6.09 9.49 0.69
C ASP A 128 -4.56 9.32 0.75
N GLU A 129 -4.04 8.20 0.27
CA GLU A 129 -2.61 7.90 0.22
C GLU A 129 -1.78 8.95 -0.56
N GLN A 130 -2.34 9.59 -1.58
CA GLN A 130 -1.64 10.68 -2.27
C GLN A 130 -1.34 11.85 -1.33
N ILE A 131 -2.28 12.17 -0.44
CA ILE A 131 -2.14 13.25 0.54
C ILE A 131 -1.17 12.82 1.64
N HIS A 132 -1.30 11.56 2.12
CA HIS A 132 -0.43 10.99 3.14
C HIS A 132 1.03 11.02 2.70
N VAL A 133 1.35 10.46 1.54
CA VAL A 133 2.72 10.44 1.00
C VAL A 133 3.27 11.85 0.78
N ALA A 134 2.46 12.79 0.30
CA ALA A 134 2.89 14.17 0.12
C ALA A 134 3.23 14.83 1.47
N CYS A 135 2.35 14.71 2.46
CA CYS A 135 2.55 15.25 3.80
C CYS A 135 3.77 14.63 4.47
N ASN A 136 3.83 13.29 4.54
CA ASN A 136 4.92 12.56 5.18
C ASN A 136 6.28 12.83 4.52
N SER A 137 6.31 13.01 3.17
CA SER A 137 7.52 13.40 2.44
C SER A 137 8.02 14.78 2.83
N LEU A 138 7.13 15.75 2.96
CA LEU A 138 7.47 17.12 3.39
C LEU A 138 7.98 17.13 4.83
N VAL A 139 7.32 16.40 5.74
CA VAL A 139 7.76 16.28 7.13
C VAL A 139 9.14 15.63 7.22
N CYS A 140 9.35 14.49 6.56
CA CYS A 140 10.66 13.83 6.53
C CYS A 140 11.75 14.75 5.97
N SER A 141 11.43 15.50 4.90
CA SER A 141 12.35 16.47 4.32
C SER A 141 12.70 17.61 5.28
N ALA A 142 11.69 18.19 5.93
CA ALA A 142 11.88 19.28 6.91
C ALA A 142 12.71 18.82 8.12
N MET A 143 12.56 17.57 8.54
CA MET A 143 13.32 16.97 9.63
C MET A 143 14.70 16.41 9.19
N GLY A 144 15.05 16.48 7.90
CA GLY A 144 16.30 15.94 7.37
C GLY A 144 16.41 14.40 7.44
N LEU A 145 15.29 13.69 7.55
CA LEU A 145 15.26 12.25 7.68
C LEU A 145 15.54 11.56 6.34
N ARG A 146 16.25 10.45 6.41
CA ARG A 146 16.54 9.58 5.26
C ARG A 146 16.39 8.12 5.69
N PRO A 147 15.80 7.25 4.85
CA PRO A 147 15.69 5.85 5.16
C PRO A 147 17.05 5.17 5.23
N SER A 148 17.25 4.34 6.25
CA SER A 148 18.43 3.51 6.36
C SER A 148 18.42 2.38 5.31
N ASN A 149 19.59 1.81 5.06
CA ASN A 149 19.72 0.63 4.21
C ASN A 149 18.94 -0.58 4.78
N SER A 150 18.79 -0.67 6.11
CA SER A 150 18.01 -1.74 6.73
C SER A 150 16.51 -1.58 6.51
N LEU A 151 15.98 -0.35 6.57
CA LEU A 151 14.58 -0.08 6.25
C LEU A 151 14.27 -0.38 4.78
N ASP A 152 15.17 -0.01 3.86
CA ASP A 152 15.00 -0.34 2.44
C ASP A 152 15.06 -1.86 2.19
N LYS A 153 15.93 -2.59 2.90
CA LYS A 153 15.94 -4.06 2.83
C LYS A 153 14.63 -4.67 3.34
N LEU A 154 14.07 -4.14 4.41
CA LEU A 154 12.78 -4.60 4.94
C LEU A 154 11.64 -4.33 3.94
N ARG A 155 11.59 -3.12 3.35
CA ARG A 155 10.66 -2.80 2.27
C ARG A 155 10.79 -3.80 1.10
N LYS A 156 12.01 -4.05 0.63
CA LYS A 156 12.27 -5.00 -0.47
C LYS A 156 11.83 -6.42 -0.10
N ALA A 157 12.07 -6.85 1.12
CA ALA A 157 11.63 -8.15 1.59
C ALA A 157 10.09 -8.25 1.58
N THR A 158 9.39 -7.22 2.07
CA THR A 158 7.93 -7.15 2.08
C THR A 158 7.36 -7.21 0.66
N ILE A 159 7.83 -6.35 -0.24
CA ILE A 159 7.36 -6.32 -1.64
C ILE A 159 7.67 -7.63 -2.36
N ASN A 160 8.87 -8.18 -2.16
CA ASN A 160 9.25 -9.45 -2.77
C ASN A 160 8.35 -10.59 -2.28
N TRP A 161 8.00 -10.62 -1.01
CA TRP A 161 7.11 -11.62 -0.46
C TRP A 161 5.69 -11.50 -1.05
N ILE A 162 5.16 -10.30 -1.15
CA ILE A 162 3.81 -10.08 -1.72
C ILE A 162 3.73 -10.63 -3.13
N PHE A 163 4.69 -10.26 -3.98
CA PHE A 163 4.65 -10.57 -5.41
C PHE A 163 5.37 -11.87 -5.81
N GLN A 164 5.89 -12.62 -4.83
CA GLN A 164 6.59 -13.89 -5.09
C GLN A 164 5.76 -14.92 -5.89
N PRO A 165 4.42 -15.03 -5.72
CA PRO A 165 3.64 -16.01 -6.47
C PRO A 165 3.53 -15.70 -7.97
N LEU A 166 3.76 -14.46 -8.38
CA LEU A 166 3.69 -14.08 -9.80
C LEU A 166 4.86 -14.67 -10.59
N GLY A 167 4.60 -14.89 -11.89
CA GLY A 167 5.63 -15.31 -12.83
C GLY A 167 6.69 -14.24 -13.10
N ILE A 168 7.70 -14.62 -13.86
CA ILE A 168 8.76 -13.72 -14.35
C ILE A 168 8.73 -13.76 -15.88
N ASN A 169 8.84 -12.59 -16.51
CA ASN A 169 8.80 -12.43 -17.97
C ASN A 169 7.50 -12.98 -18.61
N THR A 170 6.38 -12.73 -17.94
CA THR A 170 5.06 -13.13 -18.46
C THR A 170 4.61 -12.18 -19.57
N THR A 171 3.72 -12.65 -20.44
CA THR A 171 3.12 -11.83 -21.51
C THR A 171 2.22 -10.73 -20.96
N ASP A 172 1.59 -10.98 -19.82
CA ASP A 172 0.81 -9.98 -19.09
C ASP A 172 1.71 -9.32 -18.06
N LYS A 173 2.06 -8.06 -18.28
CA LYS A 173 2.93 -7.30 -17.37
C LYS A 173 2.41 -7.19 -15.93
N TYR A 174 1.09 -7.30 -15.72
CA TYR A 174 0.50 -7.24 -14.38
C TYR A 174 0.55 -8.57 -13.63
N LEU A 175 0.90 -9.64 -14.31
CA LEU A 175 1.23 -10.94 -13.73
C LEU A 175 2.75 -11.16 -13.67
N ASP A 176 3.54 -10.14 -14.02
CA ASP A 176 5.00 -10.17 -13.91
C ASP A 176 5.48 -9.58 -12.60
N LYS A 177 6.14 -10.39 -11.80
CA LYS A 177 6.72 -10.00 -10.52
C LYS A 177 7.66 -8.79 -10.66
N ASN A 178 8.52 -8.78 -11.68
CA ASN A 178 9.53 -7.74 -11.86
C ASN A 178 8.90 -6.36 -12.12
N PHE A 179 7.73 -6.31 -12.78
CA PHE A 179 6.99 -5.07 -12.98
C PHE A 179 6.67 -4.37 -11.64
N TRP A 180 6.25 -5.14 -10.63
CA TRP A 180 5.88 -4.60 -9.32
C TRP A 180 7.09 -4.28 -8.45
N LEU A 181 8.14 -5.12 -8.49
CA LEU A 181 9.40 -4.85 -7.79
C LEU A 181 10.06 -3.57 -8.30
N ASP A 182 10.15 -3.39 -9.62
CA ASP A 182 10.68 -2.18 -10.25
C ASP A 182 9.82 -0.95 -9.91
N SER A 183 8.49 -1.11 -9.87
CA SER A 183 7.59 -0.02 -9.48
C SER A 183 7.85 0.46 -8.05
N SER A 184 8.05 -0.46 -7.11
CA SER A 184 8.40 -0.14 -5.72
C SER A 184 9.76 0.57 -5.63
N ASP A 185 10.76 0.08 -6.35
CA ASP A 185 12.09 0.70 -6.37
C ASP A 185 12.04 2.12 -6.95
N ARG A 186 11.31 2.34 -8.04
CA ARG A 186 11.11 3.67 -8.62
C ARG A 186 10.38 4.62 -7.68
N LEU A 187 9.31 4.16 -7.03
CA LEU A 187 8.62 4.98 -6.02
C LEU A 187 9.56 5.35 -4.87
N MET A 188 10.38 4.41 -4.42
CA MET A 188 11.31 4.63 -3.33
C MET A 188 12.42 5.64 -3.69
N TYR A 189 13.07 5.45 -4.83
CA TYR A 189 14.30 6.19 -5.19
C TYR A 189 14.04 7.42 -6.06
N GLU A 190 13.05 7.36 -6.96
CA GLU A 190 12.72 8.43 -7.89
C GLU A 190 11.48 9.23 -7.46
N GLY A 191 10.71 8.72 -6.49
CA GLY A 191 9.46 9.32 -6.03
C GLY A 191 8.31 9.22 -7.03
N LYS A 192 8.46 8.45 -8.10
CA LYS A 192 7.47 8.25 -9.16
C LYS A 192 7.67 6.89 -9.84
N ALA A 193 6.59 6.29 -10.29
CA ALA A 193 6.59 5.07 -11.11
C ALA A 193 5.63 5.26 -12.29
N PRO A 194 6.09 5.86 -13.41
CA PRO A 194 5.22 6.18 -14.54
C PRO A 194 4.48 4.97 -15.12
N GLN A 195 5.08 3.77 -15.04
CA GLN A 195 4.46 2.52 -15.50
C GLN A 195 3.16 2.17 -14.76
N LEU A 196 2.92 2.75 -13.56
CA LEU A 196 1.67 2.60 -12.83
C LEU A 196 0.57 3.56 -13.31
N SER A 197 0.86 4.49 -14.22
CA SER A 197 -0.11 5.47 -14.72
C SER A 197 -1.28 4.81 -15.45
N ASP A 198 -1.03 3.69 -16.13
CA ASP A 198 -2.08 2.92 -16.81
C ASP A 198 -3.15 2.42 -15.83
N THR A 199 -2.79 2.26 -14.54
CA THR A 199 -3.74 1.86 -13.49
C THR A 199 -4.82 2.91 -13.24
N ARG A 200 -4.52 4.19 -13.51
CA ARG A 200 -5.49 5.28 -13.37
C ARG A 200 -6.59 5.22 -14.42
N SER A 201 -6.31 4.60 -15.56
CA SER A 201 -7.27 4.37 -16.63
C SER A 201 -8.04 3.05 -16.45
N ALA A 202 -7.62 2.16 -15.54
CA ALA A 202 -8.44 1.05 -15.06
C ALA A 202 -9.59 1.62 -14.24
N ARG A 203 -10.57 2.14 -14.96
CA ARG A 203 -11.70 2.90 -14.44
C ARG A 203 -12.55 2.06 -13.52
N MET A 204 -13.35 2.75 -12.71
CA MET A 204 -14.43 2.18 -11.95
C MET A 204 -15.23 1.19 -12.81
N PRO A 205 -15.78 0.13 -12.21
CA PRO A 205 -16.63 -0.82 -12.94
C PRO A 205 -17.66 -0.08 -13.78
N ALA A 206 -17.99 -0.61 -14.95
CA ALA A 206 -18.94 -0.03 -15.90
C ALA A 206 -20.28 0.39 -15.27
N PHE A 207 -20.63 -0.19 -14.12
CA PHE A 207 -21.75 0.23 -13.29
C PHE A 207 -21.72 1.74 -12.95
N PHE A 208 -20.55 2.30 -12.64
CA PHE A 208 -20.40 3.72 -12.30
C PHE A 208 -20.24 4.63 -13.52
N GLU A 209 -19.91 4.08 -14.69
CA GLU A 209 -19.90 4.85 -15.95
C GLU A 209 -21.30 5.21 -16.42
N HIS A 210 -22.30 4.46 -15.98
CA HIS A 210 -23.71 4.65 -16.34
C HIS A 210 -24.53 5.38 -15.27
N SER A 211 -23.97 5.71 -14.11
CA SER A 211 -24.67 6.39 -13.01
C SER A 211 -24.66 7.93 -13.13
N ASN A 212 -24.17 8.49 -14.23
CA ASN A 212 -24.23 9.92 -14.56
C ASN A 212 -25.47 10.23 -15.44
N VAL A 213 -26.62 9.67 -15.09
CA VAL A 213 -27.91 10.06 -15.66
C VAL A 213 -28.70 10.81 -14.60
#